data_34788c7b4f0024dda96f38956a558393
#
_entry.id   34788c7b4f0024dda96f38956a558393
#
_cell.length_a   1.000
_cell.length_b   1.000
_cell.length_c   1.000
_cell.angle_alpha   90.00
_cell.angle_beta   90.00
_cell.angle_gamma   90.00
#
_symmetry.space_group_name_H-M   'P 1'
#
loop_
_entity.id
_entity.type
_entity.pdbx_description
1 polymer ?
#
loop_
_entity_poly.entity_id
_entity_poly.type
_entity_poly.pdbx_seq_one_letter_code
_entity_poly.pdbx_strand_id
1 'polypeptide(L)'
;MTDASYARSEYLRALLWWLPLYLLVALIAIFLQPPIPLHSTRALAVAWDMWVHHQFLVPHINGAPYSEKAPLLFWLIHAGWAVLGVNDVWPRVLMVLIGAAQLILAQSLARRLFPEHAWIARTTPWMLLALSFGFLYGLQIMYDGLLAVWVLGAMLCLVPGPRRASPRWIGFAVCIGLGFLTKGPVMLVHVVPAWLLGPWWCTWAREQRARWYALGIAAIIGGGLILAAWVIPAIEASGGAYTHALLFKQTGGRVVNAFIHKRPFWWYVPWVFVLTFPFVLWPRMWAGLFALRRPLPAGLRMLLAWLVPAFVIFSAFSGKQSYYFVPELPAAAILMAAAVTFLRTRGGWASHSAWLGAWPLALGSFAAAALLFALPFLQNAGKLHDHWLHDCASVGAPFGVLYLLLGAFLLLPGRGKLRRIAGASLVGTAGAYALFALAFYPAFDMRPAAQLLAHAEAQGHAIGNLGIYDGQFEFAGRMTRPIDRLYEGQFLQDWAAKHPHGLVIAYPEHLDANTLRYARMVQPYRGVWMVIWDAPALATLRRGQQPAESFTPTILLPAPSYWRYGEVK
;
A
#
# COMPACT_ATOMS: atom_id res chain seq x y z
N MET A 1 -17.44 31.72 -25.94
CA MET A 1 -16.83 30.46 -25.44
C MET A 1 -17.97 29.61 -24.92
N THR A 2 -18.15 28.41 -25.47
CA THR A 2 -19.21 27.51 -25.03
C THR A 2 -18.95 27.03 -23.60
N ASP A 3 -20.00 26.78 -22.80
CA ASP A 3 -19.88 26.26 -21.42
C ASP A 3 -18.95 25.06 -21.29
N ALA A 4 -18.86 24.24 -22.34
CA ALA A 4 -17.98 23.07 -22.39
C ALA A 4 -16.49 23.43 -22.48
N SER A 5 -16.12 24.51 -23.16
CA SER A 5 -14.73 24.98 -23.27
C SER A 5 -14.25 25.63 -21.97
N TYR A 6 -15.11 26.41 -21.32
CA TYR A 6 -14.86 26.99 -20.01
C TYR A 6 -14.66 25.90 -18.93
N ALA A 7 -15.56 24.93 -18.90
CA ALA A 7 -15.48 23.81 -17.99
C ALA A 7 -14.22 22.93 -18.19
N ARG A 8 -13.73 22.80 -19.44
CA ARG A 8 -12.49 22.10 -19.77
C ARG A 8 -11.27 22.88 -19.30
N SER A 9 -11.25 24.18 -19.51
CA SER A 9 -10.14 25.04 -19.06
C SER A 9 -9.99 25.08 -17.54
N GLU A 10 -11.09 25.12 -16.80
CA GLU A 10 -11.09 25.03 -15.34
C GLU A 10 -10.61 23.70 -14.81
N TYR A 11 -10.97 22.59 -15.47
CA TYR A 11 -10.49 21.27 -15.11
C TYR A 11 -8.97 21.16 -15.30
N LEU A 12 -8.44 21.61 -16.43
CA LEU A 12 -7.00 21.62 -16.71
C LEU A 12 -6.25 22.53 -15.74
N ARG A 13 -6.79 23.71 -15.43
CA ARG A 13 -6.21 24.60 -14.40
C ARG A 13 -6.17 23.92 -13.02
N ALA A 14 -7.21 23.19 -12.65
CA ALA A 14 -7.22 22.46 -11.38
C ALA A 14 -6.12 21.37 -11.34
N LEU A 15 -5.90 20.63 -12.44
CA LEU A 15 -4.80 19.65 -12.57
C LEU A 15 -3.44 20.30 -12.36
N LEU A 16 -3.18 21.47 -12.94
CA LEU A 16 -1.90 22.18 -12.85
C LEU A 16 -1.52 22.57 -11.41
N TRP A 17 -2.47 22.61 -10.49
CA TRP A 17 -2.21 22.99 -9.10
C TRP A 17 -1.77 21.82 -8.20
N TRP A 18 -2.35 20.66 -8.37
CA TRP A 18 -2.07 19.53 -7.48
C TRP A 18 -1.16 18.46 -8.10
N LEU A 19 -1.21 18.27 -9.42
CA LEU A 19 -0.44 17.22 -10.09
C LEU A 19 1.08 17.43 -9.99
N PRO A 20 1.63 18.63 -10.28
CA PRO A 20 3.07 18.86 -10.09
C PRO A 20 3.52 18.67 -8.64
N LEU A 21 2.72 19.12 -7.67
CA LEU A 21 3.02 18.92 -6.26
C LEU A 21 3.03 17.43 -5.89
N TYR A 22 2.03 16.69 -6.36
CA TYR A 22 1.98 15.25 -6.15
C TYR A 22 3.21 14.55 -6.75
N LEU A 23 3.51 14.81 -8.02
CA LEU A 23 4.64 14.21 -8.71
C LEU A 23 5.96 14.54 -8.00
N LEU A 24 6.17 15.80 -7.62
CA LEU A 24 7.37 16.21 -6.90
C LEU A 24 7.55 15.44 -5.59
N VAL A 25 6.52 15.43 -4.74
CA VAL A 25 6.60 14.77 -3.42
C VAL A 25 6.71 13.25 -3.57
N ALA A 26 5.97 12.66 -4.49
CA ALA A 26 6.01 11.22 -4.73
C ALA A 26 7.34 10.76 -5.32
N LEU A 27 7.90 11.51 -6.27
CA LEU A 27 9.23 11.21 -6.84
C LEU A 27 10.33 11.33 -5.78
N ILE A 28 10.31 12.40 -4.96
CA ILE A 28 11.26 12.51 -3.84
C ILE A 28 11.13 11.31 -2.91
N ALA A 29 9.92 10.93 -2.55
CA ALA A 29 9.68 9.82 -1.63
C ALA A 29 10.20 8.49 -2.17
N ILE A 30 10.02 8.18 -3.45
CA ILE A 30 10.51 6.91 -4.03
C ILE A 30 12.05 6.84 -4.12
N PHE A 31 12.75 7.98 -4.14
CA PHE A 31 14.21 7.98 -4.11
C PHE A 31 14.80 7.92 -2.70
N LEU A 32 14.03 8.30 -1.68
CA LEU A 32 14.47 8.25 -0.29
C LEU A 32 14.46 6.84 0.31
N GLN A 33 13.78 5.87 -0.30
CA GLN A 33 13.56 4.55 0.29
C GLN A 33 13.66 3.43 -0.74
N PRO A 34 14.32 2.28 -0.43
CA PRO A 34 14.28 1.10 -1.28
C PRO A 34 12.92 0.40 -1.21
N PRO A 35 12.69 -0.61 -2.06
CA PRO A 35 11.55 -1.50 -1.95
C PRO A 35 11.45 -2.15 -0.57
N ILE A 36 10.33 -1.91 0.13
CA ILE A 36 10.12 -2.45 1.48
C ILE A 36 9.87 -3.97 1.44
N PRO A 37 10.57 -4.78 2.28
CA PRO A 37 10.25 -6.18 2.42
C PRO A 37 8.88 -6.35 3.06
N LEU A 38 8.33 -7.26 2.63
CA LEU A 38 7.70 -8.37 2.05
C LEU A 38 6.69 -8.00 0.94
N HIS A 39 6.24 -6.73 0.90
CA HIS A 39 5.26 -6.31 -0.10
C HIS A 39 5.93 -5.97 -1.43
N SER A 40 6.80 -4.95 -1.41
CA SER A 40 7.46 -4.49 -2.63
C SER A 40 8.53 -5.48 -3.12
N THR A 41 9.32 -6.06 -2.21
CA THR A 41 10.35 -7.04 -2.59
C THR A 41 9.75 -8.30 -3.20
N ARG A 42 8.64 -8.83 -2.64
CA ARG A 42 7.95 -10.00 -3.18
C ARG A 42 7.38 -9.73 -4.58
N ALA A 43 6.76 -8.57 -4.80
CA ALA A 43 6.24 -8.21 -6.12
C ALA A 43 7.37 -8.12 -7.16
N LEU A 44 8.52 -7.57 -6.77
CA LEU A 44 9.70 -7.49 -7.62
C LEU A 44 10.36 -8.86 -7.84
N ALA A 45 10.40 -9.73 -6.82
CA ALA A 45 10.92 -11.09 -6.95
C ALA A 45 10.11 -11.91 -7.94
N VAL A 46 8.76 -11.85 -7.85
CA VAL A 46 7.88 -12.53 -8.81
C VAL A 46 8.10 -11.97 -10.23
N ALA A 47 8.14 -10.65 -10.39
CA ALA A 47 8.39 -10.05 -11.69
C ALA A 47 9.78 -10.44 -12.24
N TRP A 48 10.79 -10.53 -11.38
CA TRP A 48 12.15 -10.94 -11.75
C TRP A 48 12.21 -12.40 -12.17
N ASP A 49 11.64 -13.32 -11.40
CA ASP A 49 11.58 -14.75 -11.71
C ASP A 49 10.91 -14.98 -13.08
N MET A 50 9.74 -14.35 -13.30
CA MET A 50 9.05 -14.39 -14.60
C MET A 50 9.89 -13.85 -15.75
N TRP A 51 10.67 -12.77 -15.51
CA TRP A 51 11.52 -12.13 -16.53
C TRP A 51 12.70 -13.01 -16.92
N VAL A 52 13.43 -13.53 -15.95
CA VAL A 52 14.63 -14.36 -16.17
C VAL A 52 14.30 -15.66 -16.88
N HIS A 53 13.20 -16.30 -16.49
CA HIS A 53 12.79 -17.57 -17.08
C HIS A 53 11.89 -17.41 -18.32
N HIS A 54 11.63 -16.17 -18.76
CA HIS A 54 10.72 -15.86 -19.87
C HIS A 54 9.31 -16.47 -19.73
N GLN A 55 8.82 -16.60 -18.50
CA GLN A 55 7.52 -17.19 -18.16
C GLN A 55 6.52 -16.11 -17.75
N PHE A 56 5.94 -15.43 -18.72
CA PHE A 56 5.03 -14.30 -18.47
C PHE A 56 3.57 -14.73 -18.19
N LEU A 57 3.25 -16.00 -18.32
CA LEU A 57 1.89 -16.52 -18.18
C LEU A 57 1.60 -16.95 -16.74
N VAL A 58 2.48 -17.74 -16.14
CA VAL A 58 2.36 -18.24 -14.77
C VAL A 58 3.35 -17.47 -13.88
N PRO A 59 2.88 -16.72 -12.87
CA PRO A 59 3.79 -16.09 -11.91
C PRO A 59 4.57 -17.14 -11.12
N HIS A 60 5.85 -16.89 -10.91
CA HIS A 60 6.75 -17.72 -10.11
C HIS A 60 7.46 -16.89 -9.05
N ILE A 61 7.87 -17.51 -7.97
CA ILE A 61 8.73 -16.97 -6.94
C ILE A 61 9.64 -18.07 -6.41
N ASN A 62 10.92 -17.80 -6.38
CA ASN A 62 11.90 -18.78 -5.91
C ASN A 62 11.80 -20.14 -6.65
N GLY A 63 11.59 -20.07 -7.96
CA GLY A 63 11.43 -21.23 -8.83
C GLY A 63 10.10 -22.00 -8.70
N ALA A 64 9.19 -21.57 -7.82
CA ALA A 64 7.90 -22.23 -7.61
C ALA A 64 6.72 -21.38 -8.14
N PRO A 65 5.65 -22.02 -8.67
CA PRO A 65 4.46 -21.28 -9.12
C PRO A 65 3.81 -20.47 -8.00
N TYR A 66 3.55 -19.19 -8.28
CA TYR A 66 2.98 -18.22 -7.33
C TYR A 66 1.53 -17.91 -7.66
N SER A 67 0.60 -18.54 -6.93
CA SER A 67 -0.84 -18.44 -7.16
C SER A 67 -1.53 -17.27 -6.43
N GLU A 68 -0.80 -16.49 -5.60
CA GLU A 68 -1.44 -15.52 -4.71
C GLU A 68 -1.94 -14.25 -5.40
N LYS A 69 -1.40 -13.91 -6.56
CA LYS A 69 -1.74 -12.70 -7.29
C LYS A 69 -1.85 -12.96 -8.78
N ALA A 70 -2.77 -12.21 -9.40
CA ALA A 70 -2.95 -12.17 -10.85
C ALA A 70 -1.86 -11.32 -11.53
N PRO A 71 -1.62 -11.48 -12.85
CA PRO A 71 -0.37 -11.08 -13.49
C PRO A 71 -0.26 -9.61 -13.90
N LEU A 72 -1.35 -8.83 -13.89
CA LEU A 72 -1.37 -7.51 -14.55
C LEU A 72 -0.30 -6.55 -14.03
N LEU A 73 -0.04 -6.53 -12.72
CA LEU A 73 1.01 -5.67 -12.17
C LEU A 73 2.39 -6.09 -12.65
N PHE A 74 2.65 -7.40 -12.73
CA PHE A 74 3.91 -7.92 -13.25
C PHE A 74 4.09 -7.58 -14.73
N TRP A 75 3.05 -7.72 -15.54
CA TRP A 75 3.10 -7.33 -16.95
C TRP A 75 3.38 -5.85 -17.16
N LEU A 76 2.83 -4.98 -16.31
CA LEU A 76 3.14 -3.54 -16.36
C LEU A 76 4.60 -3.25 -15.96
N ILE A 77 5.14 -4.00 -15.01
CA ILE A 77 6.58 -3.92 -14.66
C ILE A 77 7.43 -4.38 -15.84
N HIS A 78 7.09 -5.52 -16.46
CA HIS A 78 7.81 -6.07 -17.60
C HIS A 78 7.75 -5.14 -18.83
N ALA A 79 6.60 -4.52 -19.10
CA ALA A 79 6.47 -3.56 -20.19
C ALA A 79 7.47 -2.41 -20.07
N GLY A 80 7.69 -1.89 -18.86
CA GLY A 80 8.72 -0.87 -18.66
C GLY A 80 10.15 -1.42 -18.68
N TRP A 81 10.37 -2.62 -18.15
CA TRP A 81 11.69 -3.26 -18.23
C TRP A 81 12.09 -3.59 -19.66
N ALA A 82 11.14 -3.92 -20.53
CA ALA A 82 11.41 -4.14 -21.95
C ALA A 82 11.94 -2.88 -22.67
N VAL A 83 11.56 -1.69 -22.20
CA VAL A 83 11.96 -0.40 -22.80
C VAL A 83 13.16 0.22 -22.08
N LEU A 84 13.18 0.16 -20.74
CA LEU A 84 14.13 0.87 -19.88
C LEU A 84 15.24 -0.04 -19.33
N GLY A 85 15.24 -1.33 -19.69
CA GLY A 85 16.06 -2.33 -19.03
C GLY A 85 15.56 -2.65 -17.61
N VAL A 86 16.06 -3.77 -17.06
CA VAL A 86 15.67 -4.21 -15.71
C VAL A 86 16.27 -3.26 -14.67
N ASN A 87 15.39 -2.57 -13.95
CA ASN A 87 15.77 -1.61 -12.91
C ASN A 87 14.69 -1.56 -11.82
N ASP A 88 15.02 -1.01 -10.67
CA ASP A 88 14.09 -0.83 -9.53
C ASP A 88 13.37 0.53 -9.54
N VAL A 89 13.75 1.45 -10.41
CA VAL A 89 13.16 2.79 -10.53
C VAL A 89 11.80 2.73 -11.20
N TRP A 90 11.72 2.01 -12.34
CA TRP A 90 10.48 1.92 -13.11
C TRP A 90 9.28 1.39 -12.30
N PRO A 91 9.38 0.26 -11.57
CA PRO A 91 8.26 -0.22 -10.77
C PRO A 91 7.77 0.81 -9.73
N ARG A 92 8.65 1.62 -9.18
CA ARG A 92 8.30 2.70 -8.24
C ARG A 92 7.64 3.89 -8.95
N VAL A 93 8.17 4.30 -10.11
CA VAL A 93 7.55 5.32 -10.97
C VAL A 93 6.17 4.86 -11.45
N LEU A 94 5.99 3.58 -11.77
CA LEU A 94 4.69 3.01 -12.11
C LEU A 94 3.66 3.24 -10.97
N MET A 95 4.05 3.09 -9.70
CA MET A 95 3.15 3.39 -8.57
C MET A 95 2.77 4.86 -8.50
N VAL A 96 3.71 5.77 -8.79
CA VAL A 96 3.42 7.20 -8.88
C VAL A 96 2.43 7.50 -10.00
N LEU A 97 2.58 6.89 -11.16
CA LEU A 97 1.64 7.04 -12.29
C LEU A 97 0.25 6.49 -11.95
N ILE A 98 0.18 5.35 -11.27
CA ILE A 98 -1.08 4.76 -10.77
C ILE A 98 -1.75 5.72 -9.78
N GLY A 99 -1.01 6.32 -8.86
CA GLY A 99 -1.55 7.32 -7.92
C GLY A 99 -2.06 8.58 -8.63
N ALA A 100 -1.33 9.07 -9.64
CA ALA A 100 -1.79 10.18 -10.48
C ALA A 100 -3.11 9.83 -11.20
N ALA A 101 -3.21 8.62 -11.76
CA ALA A 101 -4.43 8.13 -12.40
C ALA A 101 -5.61 8.09 -11.41
N GLN A 102 -5.40 7.63 -10.18
CA GLN A 102 -6.44 7.64 -9.14
C GLN A 102 -6.96 9.05 -8.86
N LEU A 103 -6.06 10.03 -8.71
CA LEU A 103 -6.42 11.43 -8.46
C LEU A 103 -7.24 12.02 -9.62
N ILE A 104 -6.82 11.79 -10.87
CA ILE A 104 -7.53 12.24 -12.08
C ILE A 104 -8.91 11.60 -12.19
N LEU A 105 -9.00 10.27 -11.98
CA LEU A 105 -10.25 9.53 -12.06
C LEU A 105 -11.21 9.93 -10.94
N ALA A 106 -10.71 10.11 -9.70
CA ALA A 106 -11.51 10.57 -8.58
C ALA A 106 -12.09 11.98 -8.81
N GLN A 107 -11.26 12.91 -9.33
CA GLN A 107 -11.73 14.25 -9.72
C GLN A 107 -12.80 14.17 -10.81
N SER A 108 -12.61 13.30 -11.80
CA SER A 108 -13.55 13.09 -12.90
C SER A 108 -14.87 12.50 -12.42
N LEU A 109 -14.82 11.55 -11.48
CA LEU A 109 -16.00 10.95 -10.86
C LEU A 109 -16.74 11.97 -10.00
N ALA A 110 -16.05 12.74 -9.19
CA ALA A 110 -16.65 13.81 -8.38
C ALA A 110 -17.40 14.83 -9.25
N ARG A 111 -16.81 15.22 -10.38
CA ARG A 111 -17.46 16.13 -11.33
C ARG A 111 -18.74 15.54 -11.95
N ARG A 112 -18.77 14.24 -12.24
CA ARG A 112 -19.98 13.58 -12.77
C ARG A 112 -21.07 13.41 -11.72
N LEU A 113 -20.68 13.10 -10.48
CA LEU A 113 -21.63 12.90 -9.39
C LEU A 113 -22.26 14.22 -8.91
N PHE A 114 -21.53 15.33 -9.04
CA PHE A 114 -21.94 16.64 -8.54
C PHE A 114 -21.69 17.75 -9.61
N PRO A 115 -22.38 17.69 -10.76
CA PRO A 115 -22.12 18.64 -11.88
C PRO A 115 -22.38 20.10 -11.51
N GLU A 116 -23.33 20.35 -10.60
CA GLU A 116 -23.71 21.71 -10.11
C GLU A 116 -22.74 22.26 -9.06
N HIS A 117 -21.85 21.42 -8.53
CA HIS A 117 -20.94 21.76 -7.44
C HIS A 117 -19.48 21.57 -7.83
N ALA A 118 -18.96 22.39 -8.75
CA ALA A 118 -17.58 22.33 -9.26
C ALA A 118 -16.52 22.31 -8.15
N TRP A 119 -16.83 22.89 -6.98
CA TRP A 119 -15.96 22.91 -5.82
C TRP A 119 -15.67 21.48 -5.30
N ILE A 120 -16.61 20.56 -5.34
CA ILE A 120 -16.41 19.16 -4.91
C ILE A 120 -15.33 18.52 -5.77
N ALA A 121 -15.43 18.63 -7.10
CA ALA A 121 -14.43 18.08 -8.02
C ALA A 121 -13.04 18.73 -7.84
N ARG A 122 -13.00 20.05 -7.58
CA ARG A 122 -11.71 20.77 -7.36
C ARG A 122 -11.04 20.39 -6.04
N THR A 123 -11.81 20.02 -5.03
CA THR A 123 -11.28 19.70 -3.70
C THR A 123 -10.99 18.22 -3.51
N THR A 124 -11.61 17.33 -4.28
CA THR A 124 -11.41 15.88 -4.19
C THR A 124 -9.94 15.45 -4.27
N PRO A 125 -9.11 15.91 -5.25
CA PRO A 125 -7.71 15.52 -5.28
C PRO A 125 -6.94 15.96 -4.03
N TRP A 126 -7.22 17.17 -3.50
CA TRP A 126 -6.61 17.66 -2.27
C TRP A 126 -7.00 16.83 -1.04
N MET A 127 -8.28 16.41 -0.97
CA MET A 127 -8.73 15.49 0.06
C MET A 127 -8.00 14.15 -0.04
N LEU A 128 -7.94 13.56 -1.24
CA LEU A 128 -7.31 12.26 -1.45
C LEU A 128 -5.79 12.31 -1.17
N LEU A 129 -5.09 13.34 -1.64
CA LEU A 129 -3.67 13.57 -1.35
C LEU A 129 -3.36 13.71 0.13
N ALA A 130 -4.28 14.33 0.87
CA ALA A 130 -4.11 14.55 2.30
C ALA A 130 -4.32 13.28 3.13
N LEU A 131 -4.94 12.23 2.59
CA LEU A 131 -5.09 10.95 3.29
C LEU A 131 -3.73 10.27 3.43
N SER A 132 -3.09 10.46 4.59
CA SER A 132 -1.72 10.00 4.86
C SER A 132 -1.54 8.50 4.59
N PHE A 133 -2.49 7.68 5.02
CA PHE A 133 -2.47 6.24 4.77
C PHE A 133 -2.46 5.91 3.27
N GLY A 134 -3.37 6.53 2.49
CA GLY A 134 -3.46 6.32 1.03
C GLY A 134 -2.20 6.76 0.30
N PHE A 135 -1.60 7.87 0.70
CA PHE A 135 -0.36 8.36 0.14
C PHE A 135 0.81 7.40 0.41
N LEU A 136 1.02 6.98 1.65
CA LEU A 136 2.11 6.08 2.03
C LEU A 136 1.99 4.70 1.36
N TYR A 137 0.79 4.12 1.34
CA TYR A 137 0.56 2.85 0.66
C TYR A 137 0.62 2.97 -0.87
N GLY A 138 0.24 4.11 -1.41
CA GLY A 138 0.30 4.39 -2.85
C GLY A 138 1.71 4.44 -3.42
N LEU A 139 2.73 4.66 -2.58
CA LEU A 139 4.14 4.66 -2.98
C LEU A 139 4.78 3.26 -2.97
N GLN A 140 4.13 2.28 -2.34
CA GLN A 140 4.62 0.91 -2.29
C GLN A 140 4.19 0.12 -3.53
N ILE A 141 5.03 -0.82 -3.97
CA ILE A 141 4.68 -1.69 -5.09
C ILE A 141 3.64 -2.70 -4.62
N MET A 142 2.37 -2.29 -4.74
CA MET A 142 1.20 -3.02 -4.27
C MET A 142 0.06 -3.01 -5.28
N TYR A 143 -0.75 -4.06 -5.24
CA TYR A 143 -1.85 -4.27 -6.18
C TYR A 143 -3.06 -3.37 -5.91
N ASP A 144 -3.24 -2.92 -4.67
CA ASP A 144 -4.44 -2.20 -4.23
C ASP A 144 -4.58 -0.83 -4.90
N GLY A 145 -3.45 -0.15 -5.14
CA GLY A 145 -3.44 1.09 -5.90
C GLY A 145 -3.89 0.90 -7.35
N LEU A 146 -3.41 -0.15 -8.02
CA LEU A 146 -3.83 -0.49 -9.37
C LEU A 146 -5.30 -0.93 -9.42
N LEU A 147 -5.75 -1.71 -8.43
CA LEU A 147 -7.14 -2.08 -8.28
C LEU A 147 -8.05 -0.85 -8.14
N ALA A 148 -7.62 0.15 -7.35
CA ALA A 148 -8.36 1.40 -7.17
C ALA A 148 -8.58 2.16 -8.49
N VAL A 149 -7.63 2.12 -9.42
CA VAL A 149 -7.78 2.68 -10.78
C VAL A 149 -8.93 2.00 -11.53
N TRP A 150 -8.98 0.65 -11.50
CA TRP A 150 -10.04 -0.11 -12.18
C TRP A 150 -11.40 0.05 -11.52
N VAL A 151 -11.44 0.11 -10.19
CA VAL A 151 -12.68 0.41 -9.44
C VAL A 151 -13.21 1.80 -9.81
N LEU A 152 -12.36 2.83 -9.82
CA LEU A 152 -12.74 4.18 -10.25
C LEU A 152 -13.20 4.22 -11.71
N GLY A 153 -12.49 3.50 -12.60
CA GLY A 153 -12.87 3.35 -13.99
C GLY A 153 -14.25 2.71 -14.15
N ALA A 154 -14.51 1.64 -13.39
CA ALA A 154 -15.80 0.96 -13.37
C ALA A 154 -16.92 1.91 -12.87
N MET A 155 -16.69 2.63 -11.78
CA MET A 155 -17.65 3.61 -11.25
C MET A 155 -17.92 4.74 -12.24
N LEU A 156 -16.89 5.23 -12.93
CA LEU A 156 -17.05 6.21 -14.02
C LEU A 156 -17.84 5.65 -15.20
N CYS A 157 -17.78 4.37 -15.47
CA CYS A 157 -18.57 3.72 -16.51
C CYS A 157 -20.03 3.56 -16.11
N LEU A 158 -20.32 3.26 -14.84
CA LEU A 158 -21.70 3.16 -14.33
C LEU A 158 -22.41 4.50 -14.25
N VAL A 159 -21.70 5.58 -13.92
CA VAL A 159 -22.32 6.92 -13.81
C VAL A 159 -22.56 7.50 -15.21
N PRO A 160 -23.82 7.80 -15.58
CA PRO A 160 -24.14 8.44 -16.85
C PRO A 160 -23.37 9.75 -17.03
N GLY A 161 -22.95 10.02 -18.25
CA GLY A 161 -22.23 11.25 -18.57
C GLY A 161 -23.16 12.33 -19.12
N PRO A 162 -22.69 13.59 -19.24
CA PRO A 162 -23.51 14.71 -19.70
C PRO A 162 -24.04 14.57 -21.14
N ARG A 163 -23.42 13.70 -21.94
CA ARG A 163 -23.81 13.45 -23.35
C ARG A 163 -24.47 12.08 -23.56
N ARG A 164 -24.57 11.24 -22.52
CA ARG A 164 -25.14 9.89 -22.59
C ARG A 164 -25.93 9.60 -21.32
N ALA A 165 -27.19 9.30 -21.48
CA ALA A 165 -28.05 8.93 -20.35
C ALA A 165 -27.74 7.51 -19.82
N SER A 166 -27.17 6.61 -20.66
CA SER A 166 -26.88 5.22 -20.30
C SER A 166 -25.42 5.01 -19.84
N PRO A 167 -25.15 4.02 -18.99
CA PRO A 167 -23.80 3.58 -18.62
C PRO A 167 -22.98 3.07 -19.82
N ARG A 168 -21.68 2.97 -19.60
CA ARG A 168 -20.71 2.43 -20.59
C ARG A 168 -20.40 0.98 -20.26
N TRP A 169 -21.28 0.07 -20.61
CA TRP A 169 -21.20 -1.33 -20.19
C TRP A 169 -19.94 -2.06 -20.66
N ILE A 170 -19.46 -1.80 -21.88
CA ILE A 170 -18.18 -2.36 -22.38
C ILE A 170 -17.02 -1.86 -21.51
N GLY A 171 -16.95 -0.57 -21.23
CA GLY A 171 -15.92 -0.02 -20.34
C GLY A 171 -16.01 -0.59 -18.90
N PHE A 172 -17.23 -0.83 -18.42
CA PHE A 172 -17.45 -1.47 -17.13
C PHE A 172 -16.92 -2.91 -17.13
N ALA A 173 -17.20 -3.70 -18.18
CA ALA A 173 -16.67 -5.06 -18.37
C ALA A 173 -15.14 -5.08 -18.42
N VAL A 174 -14.52 -4.17 -19.19
CA VAL A 174 -13.06 -4.06 -19.29
C VAL A 174 -12.43 -3.72 -17.92
N CYS A 175 -13.01 -2.76 -17.19
CA CYS A 175 -12.51 -2.41 -15.85
C CYS A 175 -12.63 -3.59 -14.87
N ILE A 176 -13.72 -4.37 -14.92
CA ILE A 176 -13.88 -5.58 -14.10
C ILE A 176 -12.81 -6.60 -14.48
N GLY A 177 -12.59 -6.87 -15.76
CA GLY A 177 -11.60 -7.83 -16.25
C GLY A 177 -10.18 -7.46 -15.84
N LEU A 178 -9.79 -6.19 -15.99
CA LEU A 178 -8.49 -5.68 -15.57
C LEU A 178 -8.35 -5.67 -14.03
N GLY A 179 -9.44 -5.42 -13.31
CA GLY A 179 -9.50 -5.58 -11.86
C GLY A 179 -9.29 -7.03 -11.44
N PHE A 180 -9.89 -7.98 -12.14
CA PHE A 180 -9.64 -9.42 -11.94
C PHE A 180 -8.18 -9.79 -12.20
N LEU A 181 -7.60 -9.32 -13.29
CA LEU A 181 -6.18 -9.53 -13.63
C LEU A 181 -5.23 -8.79 -12.67
N THR A 182 -5.73 -7.91 -11.81
CA THR A 182 -4.95 -7.23 -10.76
C THR A 182 -5.00 -8.01 -9.44
N LYS A 183 -6.19 -8.34 -8.95
CA LYS A 183 -6.36 -8.90 -7.59
C LYS A 183 -7.46 -9.98 -7.50
N GLY A 184 -7.93 -10.49 -8.62
CA GLY A 184 -8.94 -11.54 -8.68
C GLY A 184 -10.35 -11.07 -8.29
N PRO A 185 -11.22 -12.00 -7.83
CA PRO A 185 -12.65 -11.74 -7.60
C PRO A 185 -12.97 -10.65 -6.57
N VAL A 186 -12.01 -10.22 -5.75
CA VAL A 186 -12.22 -9.12 -4.78
C VAL A 186 -12.66 -7.82 -5.47
N MET A 187 -12.37 -7.63 -6.76
CA MET A 187 -12.89 -6.54 -7.57
C MET A 187 -14.41 -6.41 -7.46
N LEU A 188 -15.13 -7.53 -7.38
CA LEU A 188 -16.61 -7.53 -7.29
C LEU A 188 -17.09 -6.91 -5.97
N VAL A 189 -16.37 -7.09 -4.87
CA VAL A 189 -16.72 -6.49 -3.57
C VAL A 189 -16.80 -4.96 -3.68
N HIS A 190 -15.92 -4.37 -4.47
CA HIS A 190 -15.86 -2.92 -4.65
C HIS A 190 -16.95 -2.38 -5.59
N VAL A 191 -17.34 -3.13 -6.64
CA VAL A 191 -18.18 -2.57 -7.72
C VAL A 191 -19.61 -3.09 -7.72
N VAL A 192 -19.84 -4.36 -7.33
CA VAL A 192 -21.16 -4.99 -7.41
C VAL A 192 -22.19 -4.31 -6.51
N PRO A 193 -21.89 -3.91 -5.26
CA PRO A 193 -22.88 -3.25 -4.43
C PRO A 193 -23.41 -1.94 -5.03
N ALA A 194 -22.54 -1.12 -5.60
CA ALA A 194 -22.94 0.13 -6.25
C ALA A 194 -23.82 -0.14 -7.48
N TRP A 195 -23.49 -1.18 -8.27
CA TRP A 195 -24.31 -1.61 -9.40
C TRP A 195 -25.65 -2.20 -8.93
N LEU A 196 -25.70 -3.10 -7.96
CA LEU A 196 -26.94 -3.69 -7.46
C LEU A 196 -27.91 -2.63 -6.93
N LEU A 197 -27.39 -1.63 -6.22
CA LEU A 197 -28.15 -0.51 -5.69
C LEU A 197 -28.38 0.60 -6.73
N GLY A 198 -28.12 0.35 -8.01
CA GLY A 198 -28.27 1.31 -9.10
C GLY A 198 -29.59 2.06 -9.14
N PRO A 199 -30.77 1.40 -9.02
CA PRO A 199 -32.06 2.08 -8.98
C PRO A 199 -32.25 3.09 -7.84
N TRP A 200 -31.45 2.99 -6.77
CA TRP A 200 -31.51 3.94 -5.66
C TRP A 200 -30.84 5.29 -6.00
N TRP A 201 -29.79 5.28 -6.83
CA TRP A 201 -28.99 6.47 -7.09
C TRP A 201 -29.00 6.93 -8.56
N CYS A 202 -29.37 6.07 -9.52
CA CYS A 202 -29.35 6.36 -10.95
C CYS A 202 -30.78 6.32 -11.54
N THR A 203 -31.22 7.42 -12.15
CA THR A 203 -32.55 7.51 -12.76
C THR A 203 -32.72 6.50 -13.89
N TRP A 204 -31.73 6.37 -14.78
CA TRP A 204 -31.76 5.38 -15.86
C TRP A 204 -31.92 3.93 -15.34
N ALA A 205 -31.22 3.59 -14.26
CA ALA A 205 -31.37 2.28 -13.62
C ALA A 205 -32.76 2.05 -13.05
N ARG A 206 -33.42 3.10 -12.58
CA ARG A 206 -34.79 3.04 -12.06
C ARG A 206 -35.82 2.84 -13.16
N GLU A 207 -35.65 3.52 -14.29
CA GLU A 207 -36.55 3.48 -15.43
C GLU A 207 -36.36 2.21 -16.28
N GLN A 208 -35.12 1.74 -16.41
CA GLN A 208 -34.74 0.62 -17.28
C GLN A 208 -34.15 -0.56 -16.48
N ARG A 209 -34.84 -0.98 -15.39
CA ARG A 209 -34.31 -1.97 -14.43
C ARG A 209 -33.85 -3.28 -15.08
N ALA A 210 -34.68 -3.85 -15.97
CA ALA A 210 -34.34 -5.10 -16.65
C ALA A 210 -33.05 -4.96 -17.48
N ARG A 211 -32.94 -3.88 -18.24
CA ARG A 211 -31.73 -3.59 -19.04
C ARG A 211 -30.52 -3.31 -18.17
N TRP A 212 -30.71 -2.59 -17.03
CA TRP A 212 -29.63 -2.31 -16.10
C TRP A 212 -29.00 -3.59 -15.56
N TYR A 213 -29.83 -4.51 -15.08
CA TYR A 213 -29.31 -5.77 -14.52
C TYR A 213 -28.81 -6.71 -15.61
N ALA A 214 -29.50 -6.84 -16.73
CA ALA A 214 -29.06 -7.71 -17.84
C ALA A 214 -27.69 -7.27 -18.41
N LEU A 215 -27.52 -5.97 -18.67
CA LEU A 215 -26.25 -5.45 -19.19
C LEU A 215 -25.14 -5.46 -18.15
N GLY A 216 -25.47 -5.30 -16.86
CA GLY A 216 -24.51 -5.44 -15.77
C GLY A 216 -24.02 -6.88 -15.60
N ILE A 217 -24.92 -7.85 -15.67
CA ILE A 217 -24.56 -9.29 -15.69
C ILE A 217 -23.69 -9.59 -16.91
N ALA A 218 -24.08 -9.14 -18.09
CA ALA A 218 -23.30 -9.33 -19.31
C ALA A 218 -21.90 -8.70 -19.19
N ALA A 219 -21.79 -7.53 -18.57
CA ALA A 219 -20.50 -6.89 -18.30
C ALA A 219 -19.64 -7.66 -17.29
N ILE A 220 -20.22 -8.23 -16.24
CA ILE A 220 -19.50 -9.09 -15.29
C ILE A 220 -19.00 -10.35 -16.00
N ILE A 221 -19.84 -10.98 -16.82
CA ILE A 221 -19.45 -12.13 -17.66
C ILE A 221 -18.32 -11.72 -18.61
N GLY A 222 -18.45 -10.57 -19.29
CA GLY A 222 -17.39 -10.05 -20.16
C GLY A 222 -16.07 -9.81 -19.45
N GLY A 223 -16.10 -9.29 -18.20
CA GLY A 223 -14.92 -9.20 -17.34
C GLY A 223 -14.37 -10.56 -16.96
N GLY A 224 -15.24 -11.53 -16.71
CA GLY A 224 -14.88 -12.95 -16.48
C GLY A 224 -14.21 -13.58 -17.70
N LEU A 225 -14.63 -13.28 -18.91
CA LEU A 225 -13.98 -13.74 -20.15
C LEU A 225 -12.56 -13.18 -20.30
N ILE A 226 -12.34 -11.91 -19.92
CA ILE A 226 -10.99 -11.33 -19.90
C ILE A 226 -10.10 -12.08 -18.90
N LEU A 227 -10.62 -12.41 -17.72
CA LEU A 227 -9.89 -13.23 -16.75
C LEU A 227 -9.61 -14.63 -17.29
N ALA A 228 -10.61 -15.28 -17.89
CA ALA A 228 -10.53 -16.62 -18.45
C ALA A 228 -9.48 -16.71 -19.56
N ALA A 229 -9.33 -15.67 -20.38
CA ALA A 229 -8.31 -15.58 -21.43
C ALA A 229 -6.87 -15.68 -20.87
N TRP A 230 -6.65 -15.36 -19.59
CA TRP A 230 -5.39 -15.62 -18.90
C TRP A 230 -5.41 -16.92 -18.11
N VAL A 231 -6.46 -17.19 -17.34
CA VAL A 231 -6.52 -18.32 -16.41
C VAL A 231 -6.45 -19.65 -17.15
N ILE A 232 -7.17 -19.78 -18.29
CA ILE A 232 -7.20 -21.05 -19.03
C ILE A 232 -5.80 -21.45 -19.53
N PRO A 233 -5.07 -20.62 -20.28
CA PRO A 233 -3.70 -20.97 -20.68
C PRO A 233 -2.73 -21.14 -19.49
N ALA A 234 -2.92 -20.36 -18.40
CA ALA A 234 -2.07 -20.51 -17.22
C ALA A 234 -2.27 -21.85 -16.51
N ILE A 235 -3.50 -22.37 -16.48
CA ILE A 235 -3.83 -23.69 -15.96
C ILE A 235 -3.21 -24.78 -16.83
N GLU A 236 -3.35 -24.68 -18.15
CA GLU A 236 -2.77 -25.64 -19.10
C GLU A 236 -1.25 -25.70 -18.99
N ALA A 237 -0.59 -24.56 -18.80
CA ALA A 237 0.87 -24.46 -18.71
C ALA A 237 1.45 -24.90 -17.35
N SER A 238 0.67 -24.92 -16.26
CA SER A 238 1.21 -25.04 -14.89
C SER A 238 0.90 -26.35 -14.17
N GLY A 239 -0.04 -27.14 -14.67
CA GLY A 239 -0.45 -28.41 -14.06
C GLY A 239 -1.37 -28.29 -12.84
N GLY A 240 -1.76 -29.45 -12.26
CA GLY A 240 -2.87 -29.54 -11.30
C GLY A 240 -2.67 -28.83 -9.95
N ALA A 241 -1.46 -28.79 -9.41
CA ALA A 241 -1.20 -28.18 -8.09
C ALA A 241 -1.42 -26.66 -8.09
N TYR A 242 -0.97 -25.96 -9.13
CA TYR A 242 -1.20 -24.54 -9.31
C TYR A 242 -2.69 -24.23 -9.54
N THR A 243 -3.33 -25.04 -10.36
CA THR A 243 -4.78 -24.94 -10.65
C THR A 243 -5.59 -25.03 -9.36
N HIS A 244 -5.32 -26.03 -8.51
CA HIS A 244 -5.99 -26.18 -7.23
C HIS A 244 -5.73 -24.98 -6.31
N ALA A 245 -4.48 -24.51 -6.23
CA ALA A 245 -4.13 -23.35 -5.41
C ALA A 245 -4.82 -22.08 -5.90
N LEU A 246 -4.86 -21.83 -7.21
CA LEU A 246 -5.48 -20.64 -7.81
C LEU A 246 -7.01 -20.63 -7.62
N LEU A 247 -7.68 -21.75 -7.92
CA LEU A 247 -9.14 -21.81 -7.95
C LEU A 247 -9.76 -21.98 -6.55
N PHE A 248 -9.17 -22.78 -5.69
CA PHE A 248 -9.77 -23.15 -4.40
C PHE A 248 -9.13 -22.45 -3.21
N LYS A 249 -7.80 -22.46 -3.08
CA LYS A 249 -7.11 -21.90 -1.93
C LYS A 249 -7.20 -20.36 -1.88
N GLN A 250 -7.11 -19.72 -3.05
CA GLN A 250 -7.12 -18.25 -3.14
C GLN A 250 -8.53 -17.65 -3.20
N THR A 251 -9.56 -18.42 -3.57
CA THR A 251 -10.92 -17.91 -3.74
C THR A 251 -11.79 -18.27 -2.53
N GLY A 252 -12.11 -19.55 -2.31
CA GLY A 252 -12.99 -19.99 -1.23
C GLY A 252 -12.31 -20.04 0.14
N GLY A 253 -11.07 -20.52 0.22
CA GLY A 253 -10.35 -20.73 1.46
C GLY A 253 -10.06 -19.43 2.23
N ARG A 254 -9.80 -18.32 1.53
CA ARG A 254 -9.55 -17.01 2.18
C ARG A 254 -10.79 -16.32 2.74
N VAL A 255 -11.96 -16.58 2.18
CA VAL A 255 -13.22 -15.96 2.62
C VAL A 255 -13.70 -16.61 3.92
N VAL A 256 -13.66 -17.94 4.01
CA VAL A 256 -14.26 -18.71 5.11
C VAL A 256 -13.28 -18.98 6.24
N ASN A 257 -12.05 -19.37 5.93
CA ASN A 257 -11.01 -19.72 6.91
C ASN A 257 -9.66 -19.11 6.52
N ALA A 258 -9.45 -17.84 6.86
CA ALA A 258 -8.13 -17.26 6.74
C ALA A 258 -7.18 -17.93 7.76
N PHE A 259 -6.17 -18.65 7.27
CA PHE A 259 -5.12 -19.26 8.10
C PHE A 259 -4.22 -18.21 8.78
N ILE A 260 -4.14 -17.01 8.19
CA ILE A 260 -3.30 -15.89 8.63
C ILE A 260 -4.18 -14.63 8.71
N HIS A 261 -3.92 -13.77 9.71
CA HIS A 261 -4.59 -12.47 9.90
C HIS A 261 -6.09 -12.54 10.31
N LYS A 262 -6.50 -13.58 11.05
CA LYS A 262 -7.84 -13.58 11.68
C LYS A 262 -8.00 -12.36 12.59
N ARG A 263 -9.08 -11.60 12.38
CA ARG A 263 -9.41 -10.41 13.17
C ARG A 263 -10.91 -10.36 13.43
N PRO A 264 -11.36 -9.77 14.58
CA PRO A 264 -12.79 -9.66 14.89
C PRO A 264 -13.51 -8.79 13.83
N PHE A 265 -14.84 -8.94 13.71
CA PHE A 265 -15.63 -8.24 12.70
C PHE A 265 -15.52 -6.71 12.81
N TRP A 266 -15.40 -6.17 14.02
CA TRP A 266 -15.29 -4.74 14.30
C TRP A 266 -13.89 -4.15 14.06
N TRP A 267 -12.92 -4.97 13.69
CA TRP A 267 -11.51 -4.56 13.54
C TRP A 267 -11.30 -3.34 12.63
N TYR A 268 -12.16 -3.15 11.63
CA TYR A 268 -12.06 -2.00 10.75
C TYR A 268 -12.61 -0.70 11.34
N VAL A 269 -13.40 -0.73 12.42
CA VAL A 269 -13.95 0.49 13.02
C VAL A 269 -12.87 1.49 13.42
N PRO A 270 -11.82 1.12 14.20
CA PRO A 270 -10.72 2.04 14.48
C PRO A 270 -9.91 2.41 13.22
N TRP A 271 -9.83 1.54 12.23
CA TRP A 271 -9.12 1.83 10.98
C TRP A 271 -9.79 2.92 10.16
N VAL A 272 -11.10 3.15 10.28
CA VAL A 272 -11.76 4.30 9.62
C VAL A 272 -11.09 5.61 10.01
N PHE A 273 -10.69 5.78 11.28
CA PHE A 273 -10.00 6.98 11.75
C PHE A 273 -8.61 7.12 11.12
N VAL A 274 -7.86 6.05 10.99
CA VAL A 274 -6.54 6.03 10.34
C VAL A 274 -6.67 6.30 8.83
N LEU A 275 -7.62 5.65 8.17
CA LEU A 275 -7.86 5.77 6.74
C LEU A 275 -8.35 7.16 6.33
N THR A 276 -9.07 7.85 7.22
CA THR A 276 -9.60 9.20 6.96
C THR A 276 -8.78 10.32 7.61
N PHE A 277 -7.66 9.98 8.28
CA PHE A 277 -6.72 10.97 8.78
C PHE A 277 -6.11 11.79 7.63
N PRO A 278 -6.04 13.14 7.74
CA PRO A 278 -6.24 13.97 8.94
C PRO A 278 -7.69 14.44 9.14
N PHE A 279 -8.58 14.24 8.19
CA PHE A 279 -9.92 14.87 8.20
C PHE A 279 -10.81 14.40 9.34
N VAL A 280 -10.58 13.21 9.86
CA VAL A 280 -11.28 12.68 11.06
C VAL A 280 -11.08 13.60 12.28
N LEU A 281 -9.94 14.28 12.38
CA LEU A 281 -9.66 15.24 13.44
C LEU A 281 -10.19 16.65 13.15
N TRP A 282 -10.78 16.90 11.98
CA TRP A 282 -11.31 18.19 11.60
C TRP A 282 -12.80 18.33 11.94
N PRO A 283 -13.20 19.10 12.98
CA PRO A 283 -14.58 19.19 13.43
C PRO A 283 -15.57 19.61 12.35
N ARG A 284 -15.13 20.46 11.40
CA ARG A 284 -15.95 20.89 10.26
C ARG A 284 -16.32 19.73 9.33
N MET A 285 -15.51 18.69 9.27
CA MET A 285 -15.83 17.47 8.52
C MET A 285 -17.07 16.78 9.11
N TRP A 286 -17.07 16.60 10.43
CA TRP A 286 -18.21 16.00 11.15
C TRP A 286 -19.47 16.86 11.05
N ALA A 287 -19.32 18.18 11.27
CA ALA A 287 -20.43 19.11 11.06
C ALA A 287 -21.01 19.02 9.64
N GLY A 288 -20.14 18.85 8.61
CA GLY A 288 -20.58 18.64 7.24
C GLY A 288 -21.32 17.32 7.04
N LEU A 289 -20.81 16.22 7.60
CA LEU A 289 -21.45 14.90 7.52
C LEU A 289 -22.82 14.91 8.25
N PHE A 290 -22.91 15.46 9.45
CA PHE A 290 -24.18 15.60 10.19
C PHE A 290 -25.15 16.58 9.52
N ALA A 291 -24.65 17.53 8.73
CA ALA A 291 -25.49 18.44 7.97
C ALA A 291 -26.10 17.79 6.71
N LEU A 292 -25.67 16.62 6.29
CA LEU A 292 -26.28 15.90 5.17
C LEU A 292 -27.71 15.49 5.53
N ARG A 293 -28.68 16.08 4.82
CA ARG A 293 -30.12 15.86 5.08
C ARG A 293 -30.77 15.12 3.92
N ARG A 294 -31.86 14.44 4.23
CA ARG A 294 -32.73 13.79 3.23
C ARG A 294 -33.65 14.83 2.56
N PRO A 295 -33.97 14.66 1.26
CA PRO A 295 -33.49 13.57 0.39
C PRO A 295 -32.01 13.77 -0.03
N LEU A 296 -31.22 12.70 0.04
CA LEU A 296 -29.82 12.72 -0.35
C LEU A 296 -29.70 12.89 -1.88
N PRO A 297 -28.80 13.75 -2.38
CA PRO A 297 -28.47 13.82 -3.79
C PRO A 297 -28.04 12.46 -4.36
N ALA A 298 -28.28 12.23 -5.66
CA ALA A 298 -27.92 10.98 -6.34
C ALA A 298 -26.44 10.60 -6.15
N GLY A 299 -25.55 11.58 -6.25
CA GLY A 299 -24.11 11.38 -6.04
C GLY A 299 -23.78 10.86 -4.64
N LEU A 300 -24.43 11.39 -3.58
CA LEU A 300 -24.23 10.87 -2.22
C LEU A 300 -24.80 9.46 -2.05
N ARG A 301 -25.95 9.17 -2.64
CA ARG A 301 -26.51 7.81 -2.63
C ARG A 301 -25.60 6.80 -3.30
N MET A 302 -24.98 7.18 -4.42
CA MET A 302 -23.99 6.33 -5.10
C MET A 302 -22.77 6.07 -4.23
N LEU A 303 -22.19 7.10 -3.59
CA LEU A 303 -21.05 6.93 -2.69
C LEU A 303 -21.39 6.03 -1.49
N LEU A 304 -22.57 6.17 -0.92
CA LEU A 304 -23.03 5.29 0.16
C LEU A 304 -23.29 3.85 -0.32
N ALA A 305 -23.83 3.68 -1.53
CA ALA A 305 -24.02 2.36 -2.15
C ALA A 305 -22.69 1.65 -2.44
N TRP A 306 -21.61 2.39 -2.56
CA TRP A 306 -20.26 1.84 -2.70
C TRP A 306 -19.61 1.58 -1.33
N LEU A 307 -19.48 2.61 -0.48
CA LEU A 307 -18.69 2.56 0.76
C LEU A 307 -19.28 1.63 1.82
N VAL A 308 -20.62 1.71 2.06
CA VAL A 308 -21.24 1.01 3.19
C VAL A 308 -21.24 -0.51 2.99
N PRO A 309 -21.68 -1.05 1.84
CA PRO A 309 -21.62 -2.49 1.63
C PRO A 309 -20.18 -3.03 1.57
N ALA A 310 -19.23 -2.31 0.97
CA ALA A 310 -17.82 -2.70 0.97
C ALA A 310 -17.29 -2.83 2.42
N PHE A 311 -17.60 -1.86 3.29
CA PHE A 311 -17.24 -1.91 4.70
C PHE A 311 -17.84 -3.13 5.40
N VAL A 312 -19.12 -3.40 5.20
CA VAL A 312 -19.81 -4.54 5.82
C VAL A 312 -19.23 -5.86 5.33
N ILE A 313 -19.04 -6.02 4.01
CA ILE A 313 -18.52 -7.25 3.41
C ILE A 313 -17.09 -7.54 3.90
N PHE A 314 -16.18 -6.55 3.87
CA PHE A 314 -14.83 -6.74 4.39
C PHE A 314 -14.81 -6.98 5.91
N SER A 315 -15.73 -6.39 6.67
CA SER A 315 -15.86 -6.67 8.10
C SER A 315 -16.31 -8.10 8.38
N ALA A 316 -17.08 -8.70 7.47
CA ALA A 316 -17.51 -10.10 7.56
C ALA A 316 -16.40 -11.10 7.19
N PHE A 317 -15.39 -10.72 6.40
CA PHE A 317 -14.27 -11.60 6.06
C PHE A 317 -13.45 -11.94 7.31
N SER A 318 -12.99 -13.19 7.41
CA SER A 318 -12.15 -13.62 8.55
C SER A 318 -10.75 -13.00 8.53
N GLY A 319 -10.10 -12.95 7.37
CA GLY A 319 -8.79 -12.34 7.18
C GLY A 319 -8.90 -10.85 6.82
N LYS A 320 -8.28 -9.98 7.62
CA LYS A 320 -8.39 -8.53 7.46
C LYS A 320 -7.04 -7.85 7.34
N GLN A 321 -6.95 -6.92 6.38
CA GLN A 321 -5.80 -6.04 6.20
C GLN A 321 -6.29 -4.60 5.96
N SER A 322 -5.59 -3.62 6.51
CA SER A 322 -5.97 -2.21 6.40
C SER A 322 -6.01 -1.69 4.97
N TYR A 323 -5.11 -2.17 4.13
CA TYR A 323 -5.00 -1.76 2.73
C TYR A 323 -6.12 -2.30 1.81
N TYR A 324 -7.00 -3.17 2.29
CA TYR A 324 -8.18 -3.60 1.51
C TYR A 324 -9.12 -2.43 1.18
N PHE A 325 -9.07 -1.35 1.98
CA PHE A 325 -9.84 -0.15 1.76
C PHE A 325 -9.16 0.92 0.88
N VAL A 326 -7.99 0.65 0.31
CA VAL A 326 -7.35 1.59 -0.62
C VAL A 326 -8.26 1.96 -1.80
N PRO A 327 -9.01 1.01 -2.43
CA PRO A 327 -9.95 1.34 -3.49
C PRO A 327 -11.14 2.23 -3.07
N GLU A 328 -11.50 2.26 -1.79
CA GLU A 328 -12.58 3.10 -1.24
C GLU A 328 -12.13 4.51 -0.87
N LEU A 329 -10.83 4.77 -0.70
CA LEU A 329 -10.33 6.08 -0.33
C LEU A 329 -10.75 7.22 -1.28
N PRO A 330 -10.79 7.03 -2.62
CA PRO A 330 -11.33 8.03 -3.52
C PRO A 330 -12.80 8.37 -3.25
N ALA A 331 -13.64 7.36 -2.98
CA ALA A 331 -15.05 7.58 -2.65
C ALA A 331 -15.20 8.33 -1.32
N ALA A 332 -14.39 7.98 -0.30
CA ALA A 332 -14.34 8.69 0.97
C ALA A 332 -13.91 10.16 0.77
N ALA A 333 -12.90 10.41 -0.05
CA ALA A 333 -12.45 11.76 -0.37
C ALA A 333 -13.54 12.60 -1.07
N ILE A 334 -14.28 12.02 -2.01
CA ILE A 334 -15.42 12.67 -2.67
C ILE A 334 -16.54 12.96 -1.66
N LEU A 335 -16.87 12.01 -0.79
CA LEU A 335 -17.88 12.18 0.27
C LEU A 335 -17.51 13.31 1.22
N MET A 336 -16.26 13.36 1.67
CA MET A 336 -15.74 14.40 2.53
C MET A 336 -15.75 15.78 1.84
N ALA A 337 -15.35 15.85 0.56
CA ALA A 337 -15.43 17.07 -0.23
C ALA A 337 -16.87 17.56 -0.38
N ALA A 338 -17.82 16.67 -0.60
CA ALA A 338 -19.24 16.98 -0.67
C ALA A 338 -19.78 17.49 0.67
N ALA A 339 -19.47 16.80 1.77
CA ALA A 339 -19.92 17.19 3.12
C ALA A 339 -19.50 18.62 3.48
N VAL A 340 -18.22 18.96 3.27
CA VAL A 340 -17.71 20.32 3.53
C VAL A 340 -18.31 21.35 2.59
N THR A 341 -18.56 20.98 1.32
CA THR A 341 -19.17 21.89 0.34
C THR A 341 -20.63 22.20 0.72
N PHE A 342 -21.42 21.18 1.04
CA PHE A 342 -22.82 21.35 1.43
C PHE A 342 -22.97 22.12 2.76
N LEU A 343 -22.07 21.93 3.72
CA LEU A 343 -22.05 22.75 4.92
C LEU A 343 -21.80 24.24 4.59
N ARG A 344 -20.87 24.49 3.67
CA ARG A 344 -20.52 25.87 3.25
C ARG A 344 -21.67 26.55 2.51
N THR A 345 -22.37 25.84 1.62
CA THR A 345 -23.48 26.43 0.83
C THR A 345 -24.71 26.73 1.67
N ARG A 346 -24.90 26.03 2.80
CA ARG A 346 -26.00 26.29 3.73
C ARG A 346 -25.84 27.58 4.54
N GLY A 347 -24.62 28.10 4.67
CA GLY A 347 -24.35 29.22 5.52
C GLY A 347 -24.56 28.93 7.02
N GLY A 348 -24.84 29.99 7.79
CA GLY A 348 -25.10 29.89 9.22
C GLY A 348 -23.83 29.78 10.09
N TRP A 349 -24.01 29.65 11.40
CA TRP A 349 -22.93 29.63 12.39
C TRP A 349 -21.87 28.57 12.10
N ALA A 350 -22.27 27.36 11.74
CA ALA A 350 -21.36 26.24 11.49
C ALA A 350 -20.41 26.48 10.29
N SER A 351 -20.80 27.32 9.31
CA SER A 351 -19.94 27.64 8.15
C SER A 351 -18.80 28.59 8.50
N HIS A 352 -18.93 29.38 9.56
CA HIS A 352 -18.01 30.44 9.95
C HIS A 352 -17.33 30.22 11.31
N SER A 353 -17.82 29.29 12.12
CA SER A 353 -17.33 29.06 13.48
C SER A 353 -15.83 28.73 13.53
N ALA A 354 -15.11 29.43 14.38
CA ALA A 354 -13.71 29.19 14.67
C ALA A 354 -13.50 27.82 15.37
N TRP A 355 -14.45 27.38 16.18
CA TRP A 355 -14.44 26.08 16.85
C TRP A 355 -14.38 24.89 15.89
N LEU A 356 -14.93 25.05 14.68
CA LEU A 356 -14.82 24.07 13.61
C LEU A 356 -13.55 24.22 12.79
N GLY A 357 -12.53 24.89 13.32
CA GLY A 357 -11.22 25.12 12.72
C GLY A 357 -10.32 23.86 12.69
N ALA A 358 -9.08 24.07 12.29
CA ALA A 358 -8.06 23.01 12.21
C ALA A 358 -7.26 22.87 13.53
N TRP A 359 -7.75 23.43 14.65
CA TRP A 359 -7.03 23.41 15.92
C TRP A 359 -6.72 22.00 16.46
N PRO A 360 -7.57 20.94 16.27
CA PRO A 360 -7.18 19.61 16.74
C PRO A 360 -6.00 19.04 15.97
N LEU A 361 -5.90 19.37 14.67
CA LEU A 361 -4.75 18.96 13.85
C LEU A 361 -3.49 19.74 14.25
N ALA A 362 -3.62 21.02 14.59
CA ALA A 362 -2.51 21.81 15.12
C ALA A 362 -2.02 21.25 16.45
N LEU A 363 -2.94 20.87 17.35
CA LEU A 363 -2.62 20.25 18.63
C LEU A 363 -1.89 18.91 18.41
N GLY A 364 -2.35 18.06 17.49
CA GLY A 364 -1.68 16.83 17.12
C GLY A 364 -0.27 17.06 16.57
N SER A 365 -0.09 18.12 15.75
CA SER A 365 1.24 18.50 15.23
C SER A 365 2.17 18.99 16.35
N PHE A 366 1.67 19.78 17.30
CA PHE A 366 2.45 20.22 18.47
C PHE A 366 2.80 19.06 19.40
N ALA A 367 1.88 18.11 19.59
CA ALA A 367 2.16 16.89 20.37
C ALA A 367 3.24 16.03 19.70
N ALA A 368 3.20 15.87 18.38
CA ALA A 368 4.27 15.19 17.64
C ALA A 368 5.61 15.91 17.76
N ALA A 369 5.63 17.24 17.66
CA ALA A 369 6.83 18.06 17.88
C ALA A 369 7.39 17.87 19.29
N ALA A 370 6.53 17.98 20.31
CA ALA A 370 6.92 17.82 21.71
C ALA A 370 7.50 16.43 21.97
N LEU A 371 6.88 15.38 21.42
CA LEU A 371 7.40 14.02 21.52
C LEU A 371 8.81 13.91 20.93
N LEU A 372 9.00 14.38 19.68
CA LEU A 372 10.29 14.31 18.98
C LEU A 372 11.39 15.09 19.71
N PHE A 373 11.06 16.24 20.33
CA PHE A 373 12.01 16.96 21.16
C PHE A 373 12.28 16.31 22.50
N ALA A 374 11.32 15.57 23.05
CA ALA A 374 11.49 14.86 24.33
C ALA A 374 12.34 13.59 24.21
N LEU A 375 12.35 12.93 23.03
CA LEU A 375 13.05 11.66 22.85
C LEU A 375 14.53 11.69 23.27
N PRO A 376 15.37 12.68 22.89
CA PRO A 376 16.78 12.74 23.32
C PRO A 376 16.93 12.82 24.85
N PHE A 377 16.06 13.58 25.53
CA PHE A 377 16.07 13.70 26.99
C PHE A 377 15.66 12.39 27.66
N LEU A 378 14.65 11.70 27.13
CA LEU A 378 14.22 10.39 27.63
C LEU A 378 15.29 9.32 27.40
N GLN A 379 16.01 9.39 26.29
CA GLN A 379 17.15 8.53 25.99
C GLN A 379 18.28 8.73 27.01
N ASN A 380 18.68 9.96 27.24
CA ASN A 380 19.73 10.30 28.19
C ASN A 380 19.36 9.93 29.66
N ALA A 381 18.05 9.95 29.96
CA ALA A 381 17.52 9.54 31.25
C ALA A 381 17.36 8.00 31.38
N GLY A 382 17.72 7.21 30.37
CA GLY A 382 17.58 5.75 30.39
C GLY A 382 16.12 5.24 30.40
N LYS A 383 15.15 6.11 29.99
CA LYS A 383 13.72 5.79 30.03
C LYS A 383 13.17 5.25 28.71
N LEU A 384 13.98 5.17 27.66
CA LEU A 384 13.59 4.53 26.40
C LEU A 384 14.02 3.07 26.44
N HIS A 385 13.05 2.18 26.30
CA HIS A 385 13.28 0.73 26.23
C HIS A 385 13.15 0.17 24.82
N ASP A 386 12.52 0.94 23.93
CA ASP A 386 12.28 0.54 22.54
C ASP A 386 13.37 1.13 21.64
N HIS A 387 14.07 0.26 20.90
CA HIS A 387 15.15 0.65 20.00
C HIS A 387 14.70 1.59 18.89
N TRP A 388 13.45 1.47 18.40
CA TRP A 388 12.90 2.36 17.39
C TRP A 388 12.81 3.82 17.86
N LEU A 389 12.49 4.01 19.14
CA LEU A 389 12.45 5.35 19.74
C LEU A 389 13.84 5.96 19.90
N HIS A 390 14.86 5.13 20.15
CA HIS A 390 16.25 5.59 20.18
C HIS A 390 16.72 6.08 18.81
N ASP A 391 16.39 5.33 17.73
CA ASP A 391 16.74 5.73 16.36
C ASP A 391 16.05 7.06 16.00
N CYS A 392 14.78 7.22 16.39
CA CYS A 392 14.08 8.49 16.25
C CYS A 392 14.70 9.62 17.07
N ALA A 393 15.24 9.35 18.26
CA ALA A 393 15.86 10.37 19.11
C ALA A 393 17.08 11.02 18.45
N SER A 394 17.86 10.25 17.68
CA SER A 394 19.09 10.73 17.04
C SER A 394 18.82 11.71 15.88
N VAL A 395 17.71 11.53 15.15
CA VAL A 395 17.40 12.30 13.94
C VAL A 395 16.09 13.10 14.03
N GLY A 396 15.38 13.02 15.15
CA GLY A 396 14.01 13.54 15.29
C GLY A 396 13.88 15.07 15.41
N ALA A 397 14.90 15.76 15.91
CA ALA A 397 14.80 17.19 16.20
C ALA A 397 14.40 18.08 15.00
N PRO A 398 14.95 17.92 13.77
CA PRO A 398 14.51 18.68 12.61
C PRO A 398 13.04 18.45 12.26
N PHE A 399 12.54 17.23 12.46
CA PHE A 399 11.13 16.89 12.27
C PHE A 399 10.25 17.46 13.38
N GLY A 400 10.75 17.58 14.60
CA GLY A 400 10.11 18.33 15.68
C GLY A 400 9.87 19.79 15.29
N VAL A 401 10.87 20.47 14.72
CA VAL A 401 10.72 21.82 14.16
C VAL A 401 9.68 21.85 13.03
N LEU A 402 9.72 20.87 12.11
CA LEU A 402 8.74 20.78 11.03
C LEU A 402 7.31 20.71 11.58
N TYR A 403 7.03 19.78 12.52
CA TYR A 403 5.68 19.62 13.08
C TYR A 403 5.26 20.83 13.91
N LEU A 404 6.18 21.51 14.60
CA LEU A 404 5.91 22.80 15.26
C LEU A 404 5.43 23.87 14.26
N LEU A 405 6.15 24.02 13.15
CA LEU A 405 5.79 24.95 12.09
C LEU A 405 4.47 24.60 11.41
N LEU A 406 4.19 23.31 11.18
CA LEU A 406 2.92 22.84 10.64
C LEU A 406 1.76 23.12 11.59
N GLY A 407 1.94 22.95 12.89
CA GLY A 407 0.95 23.30 13.91
C GLY A 407 0.63 24.78 13.88
N ALA A 408 1.64 25.65 13.87
CA ALA A 408 1.48 27.09 13.74
C ALA A 408 0.77 27.49 12.43
N PHE A 409 1.18 26.90 11.30
CA PHE A 409 0.57 27.12 9.99
C PHE A 409 -0.93 26.78 9.95
N LEU A 410 -1.34 25.70 10.62
CA LEU A 410 -2.74 25.28 10.70
C LEU A 410 -3.62 26.25 11.50
N LEU A 411 -3.04 27.00 12.45
CA LEU A 411 -3.74 27.99 13.27
C LEU A 411 -3.91 29.36 12.57
N LEU A 412 -3.15 29.64 11.50
CA LEU A 412 -3.22 30.93 10.81
C LEU A 412 -4.66 31.29 10.42
N PRO A 413 -5.12 32.52 10.65
CA PRO A 413 -6.44 32.99 10.25
C PRO A 413 -6.56 33.05 8.71
N GLY A 414 -7.80 33.08 8.18
CA GLY A 414 -8.09 33.36 6.78
C GLY A 414 -8.81 32.25 6.01
N ARG A 415 -9.03 32.52 4.70
CA ARG A 415 -9.73 31.65 3.76
C ARG A 415 -8.81 30.50 3.30
N GLY A 416 -9.36 29.35 2.88
CA GLY A 416 -8.56 28.24 2.31
C GLY A 416 -8.11 27.18 3.31
N LYS A 417 -8.78 27.05 4.45
CA LYS A 417 -8.46 26.06 5.51
C LYS A 417 -8.28 24.63 4.97
N LEU A 418 -9.08 24.21 3.99
CA LEU A 418 -8.94 22.88 3.37
C LEU A 418 -7.57 22.70 2.69
N ARG A 419 -7.15 23.64 1.87
CA ARG A 419 -5.82 23.56 1.19
C ARG A 419 -4.68 23.58 2.20
N ARG A 420 -4.82 24.32 3.30
CA ARG A 420 -3.83 24.33 4.39
C ARG A 420 -3.76 22.97 5.08
N ILE A 421 -4.91 22.36 5.41
CA ILE A 421 -4.95 21.03 6.00
C ILE A 421 -4.33 20.02 5.03
N ALA A 422 -4.70 20.07 3.74
CA ALA A 422 -4.16 19.17 2.74
C ALA A 422 -2.64 19.35 2.55
N GLY A 423 -2.17 20.59 2.45
CA GLY A 423 -0.73 20.89 2.35
C GLY A 423 0.05 20.47 3.61
N ALA A 424 -0.47 20.80 4.80
CA ALA A 424 0.15 20.41 6.07
C ALA A 424 0.18 18.88 6.23
N SER A 425 -0.91 18.20 5.86
CA SER A 425 -0.94 16.73 5.88
C SER A 425 0.08 16.12 4.92
N LEU A 426 0.15 16.60 3.69
CA LEU A 426 1.10 16.08 2.70
C LEU A 426 2.55 16.31 3.16
N VAL A 427 2.88 17.51 3.62
CA VAL A 427 4.23 17.85 4.12
C VAL A 427 4.53 17.06 5.41
N GLY A 428 3.57 16.96 6.33
CA GLY A 428 3.73 16.18 7.56
C GLY A 428 3.91 14.69 7.27
N THR A 429 3.14 14.14 6.32
CA THR A 429 3.29 12.74 5.89
C THR A 429 4.64 12.50 5.20
N ALA A 430 5.07 13.43 4.34
CA ALA A 430 6.40 13.37 3.73
C ALA A 430 7.52 13.48 4.79
N GLY A 431 7.33 14.34 5.81
CA GLY A 431 8.24 14.43 6.96
C GLY A 431 8.30 13.14 7.77
N ALA A 432 7.15 12.55 8.09
CA ALA A 432 7.10 11.23 8.77
C ALA A 432 7.79 10.14 7.94
N TYR A 433 7.60 10.17 6.62
CA TYR A 433 8.25 9.22 5.71
C TYR A 433 9.77 9.43 5.66
N ALA A 434 10.23 10.68 5.64
CA ALA A 434 11.66 11.00 5.69
C ALA A 434 12.28 10.62 7.05
N LEU A 435 11.58 10.88 8.16
CA LEU A 435 12.01 10.42 9.49
C LEU A 435 12.13 8.90 9.52
N PHE A 436 11.12 8.17 9.00
CA PHE A 436 11.18 6.72 8.88
C PHE A 436 12.38 6.27 8.03
N ALA A 437 12.62 6.93 6.89
CA ALA A 437 13.75 6.61 6.02
C ALA A 437 15.10 6.82 6.71
N LEU A 438 15.26 7.88 7.48
CA LEU A 438 16.51 8.18 8.18
C LEU A 438 16.72 7.30 9.42
N ALA A 439 15.67 7.04 10.20
CA ALA A 439 15.76 6.28 11.44
C ALA A 439 15.76 4.76 11.20
N PHE A 440 14.92 4.26 10.27
CA PHE A 440 14.62 2.82 10.18
C PHE A 440 15.03 2.18 8.86
N TYR A 441 15.47 2.98 7.87
CA TYR A 441 15.83 2.50 6.54
C TYR A 441 16.74 1.26 6.55
N PRO A 442 17.82 1.20 7.36
CA PRO A 442 18.73 0.07 7.36
C PRO A 442 18.05 -1.27 7.72
N ALA A 443 17.00 -1.24 8.57
CA ALA A 443 16.22 -2.44 8.92
C ALA A 443 15.29 -2.93 7.80
N PHE A 444 15.16 -2.16 6.72
CA PHE A 444 14.31 -2.45 5.57
C PHE A 444 15.09 -2.55 4.25
N ASP A 445 16.38 -2.21 4.24
CA ASP A 445 17.22 -2.29 3.04
C ASP A 445 17.81 -3.71 2.88
N MET A 446 17.28 -4.44 1.93
CA MET A 446 17.75 -5.80 1.64
C MET A 446 18.96 -5.86 0.71
N ARG A 447 19.40 -4.73 0.13
CA ARG A 447 20.47 -4.70 -0.88
C ARG A 447 21.81 -5.24 -0.37
N PRO A 448 22.30 -4.88 0.84
CA PRO A 448 23.58 -5.39 1.31
C PRO A 448 23.58 -6.91 1.50
N ALA A 449 22.53 -7.46 2.11
CA ALA A 449 22.40 -8.90 2.24
C ALA A 449 22.26 -9.60 0.88
N ALA A 450 21.43 -9.02 0.00
CA ALA A 450 21.25 -9.56 -1.35
C ALA A 450 22.55 -9.57 -2.17
N GLN A 451 23.42 -8.56 -2.02
CA GLN A 451 24.74 -8.52 -2.68
C GLN A 451 25.67 -9.62 -2.18
N LEU A 452 25.72 -9.85 -0.86
CA LEU A 452 26.51 -10.93 -0.27
C LEU A 452 26.02 -12.30 -0.76
N LEU A 453 24.71 -12.51 -0.79
CA LEU A 453 24.11 -13.75 -1.26
C LEU A 453 24.32 -13.96 -2.76
N ALA A 454 24.18 -12.91 -3.57
CA ALA A 454 24.44 -12.96 -5.01
C ALA A 454 25.91 -13.30 -5.32
N HIS A 455 26.84 -12.78 -4.55
CA HIS A 455 28.26 -13.13 -4.67
C HIS A 455 28.51 -14.62 -4.37
N ALA A 456 27.87 -15.14 -3.31
CA ALA A 456 27.95 -16.56 -3.00
C ALA A 456 27.30 -17.44 -4.09
N GLU A 457 26.15 -17.03 -4.64
CA GLU A 457 25.50 -17.71 -5.76
C GLU A 457 26.41 -17.76 -6.99
N ALA A 458 27.10 -16.65 -7.32
CA ALA A 458 28.04 -16.57 -8.43
C ALA A 458 29.24 -17.51 -8.27
N GLN A 459 29.64 -17.81 -7.03
CA GLN A 459 30.66 -18.81 -6.69
C GLN A 459 30.13 -20.25 -6.70
N GLY A 460 28.85 -20.45 -6.97
CA GLY A 460 28.22 -21.76 -6.99
C GLY A 460 27.80 -22.28 -5.60
N HIS A 461 27.87 -21.43 -4.57
CA HIS A 461 27.45 -21.81 -3.21
C HIS A 461 25.94 -21.92 -3.11
N ALA A 462 25.46 -22.90 -2.36
CA ALA A 462 24.04 -23.03 -2.03
C ALA A 462 23.64 -22.03 -0.95
N ILE A 463 22.40 -21.54 -1.03
CA ILE A 463 21.86 -20.59 -0.06
C ILE A 463 20.60 -21.17 0.55
N GLY A 464 20.53 -21.22 1.88
CA GLY A 464 19.38 -21.67 2.63
C GLY A 464 18.79 -20.57 3.48
N ASN A 465 17.47 -20.61 3.68
CA ASN A 465 16.74 -19.70 4.55
C ASN A 465 15.97 -20.50 5.61
N LEU A 466 16.24 -20.25 6.88
CA LEU A 466 15.50 -20.86 7.97
C LEU A 466 14.09 -20.25 8.05
N GLY A 467 13.08 -21.10 7.87
CA GLY A 467 11.68 -20.70 7.85
C GLY A 467 11.16 -20.27 6.47
N ILE A 468 10.12 -19.43 6.48
CA ILE A 468 9.43 -19.02 5.24
C ILE A 468 10.26 -17.98 4.51
N TYR A 469 10.53 -18.23 3.23
CA TYR A 469 11.16 -17.29 2.32
C TYR A 469 10.09 -16.67 1.39
N ASP A 470 10.14 -15.37 1.25
CA ASP A 470 9.12 -14.57 0.56
C ASP A 470 9.73 -13.65 -0.53
N GLY A 471 10.89 -14.00 -1.12
CA GLY A 471 11.47 -13.26 -2.23
C GLY A 471 12.17 -11.95 -1.83
N GLN A 472 12.77 -11.88 -0.62
CA GLN A 472 13.37 -10.63 -0.14
C GLN A 472 14.63 -10.22 -0.91
N PHE A 473 15.40 -11.20 -1.42
CA PHE A 473 16.76 -10.98 -1.95
C PHE A 473 16.87 -11.13 -3.47
N GLU A 474 16.00 -11.94 -4.09
CA GLU A 474 16.11 -12.34 -5.50
C GLU A 474 16.29 -11.14 -6.45
N PHE A 475 15.35 -10.19 -6.40
CA PHE A 475 15.45 -9.03 -7.29
C PHE A 475 16.61 -8.10 -6.94
N ALA A 476 16.85 -7.83 -5.65
CA ALA A 476 17.91 -6.94 -5.22
C ALA A 476 19.32 -7.49 -5.56
N GLY A 477 19.51 -8.82 -5.44
CA GLY A 477 20.73 -9.52 -5.79
C GLY A 477 20.81 -9.94 -7.26
N ARG A 478 19.72 -9.81 -8.05
CA ARG A 478 19.61 -10.39 -9.40
C ARG A 478 19.88 -11.90 -9.40
N MET A 479 19.47 -12.55 -8.33
CA MET A 479 19.65 -13.99 -8.15
C MET A 479 18.75 -14.78 -9.09
N THR A 480 19.23 -15.92 -9.56
CA THR A 480 18.55 -16.75 -10.56
C THR A 480 18.32 -18.17 -10.07
N ARG A 481 18.99 -18.57 -8.99
CA ARG A 481 18.81 -19.89 -8.39
C ARG A 481 17.89 -19.79 -7.18
N PRO A 482 17.04 -20.80 -6.93
CA PRO A 482 16.21 -20.85 -5.75
C PRO A 482 17.03 -20.88 -4.46
N ILE A 483 16.51 -20.20 -3.44
CA ILE A 483 17.00 -20.28 -2.07
C ILE A 483 16.28 -21.45 -1.38
N ASP A 484 17.04 -22.38 -0.81
CA ASP A 484 16.51 -23.57 -0.17
C ASP A 484 15.78 -23.21 1.13
N ARG A 485 14.57 -23.76 1.31
CA ARG A 485 13.87 -23.60 2.58
C ARG A 485 14.37 -24.62 3.58
N LEU A 486 14.95 -24.12 4.67
CA LEU A 486 15.51 -24.94 5.73
C LEU A 486 14.63 -24.96 6.98
N TYR A 487 14.80 -26.02 7.75
CA TYR A 487 14.19 -26.23 9.06
C TYR A 487 15.28 -26.55 10.07
N GLU A 488 15.07 -26.19 11.34
CA GLU A 488 15.98 -26.48 12.44
C GLU A 488 16.14 -28.01 12.67
N GLY A 489 17.16 -28.37 13.42
CA GLY A 489 17.43 -29.76 13.79
C GLY A 489 18.20 -30.54 12.72
N GLN A 490 17.91 -31.82 12.58
CA GLN A 490 18.65 -32.74 11.69
C GLN A 490 18.64 -32.29 10.23
N PHE A 491 17.55 -31.67 9.78
CA PHE A 491 17.45 -31.15 8.40
C PHE A 491 18.54 -30.10 8.09
N LEU A 492 18.80 -29.17 9.00
CA LEU A 492 19.88 -28.19 8.87
C LEU A 492 21.26 -28.87 8.87
N GLN A 493 21.47 -29.88 9.72
CA GLN A 493 22.73 -30.61 9.80
C GLN A 493 23.05 -31.35 8.49
N ASP A 494 22.06 -32.05 7.96
CA ASP A 494 22.20 -32.79 6.71
C ASP A 494 22.43 -31.87 5.52
N TRP A 495 21.74 -30.71 5.50
CA TRP A 495 21.94 -29.72 4.44
C TRP A 495 23.33 -29.09 4.52
N ALA A 496 23.80 -28.73 5.71
CA ALA A 496 25.14 -28.17 5.90
C ALA A 496 26.25 -29.16 5.53
N ALA A 497 26.07 -30.45 5.81
CA ALA A 497 27.01 -31.49 5.41
C ALA A 497 27.11 -31.63 3.87
N LYS A 498 26.00 -31.45 3.15
CA LYS A 498 25.97 -31.47 1.67
C LYS A 498 26.52 -30.18 1.04
N HIS A 499 26.49 -29.07 1.77
CA HIS A 499 26.87 -27.74 1.28
C HIS A 499 27.94 -27.09 2.17
N PRO A 500 29.21 -27.55 2.13
CA PRO A 500 30.27 -27.09 3.00
C PRO A 500 30.63 -25.59 2.85
N HIS A 501 30.28 -24.98 1.72
CA HIS A 501 30.42 -23.54 1.46
C HIS A 501 29.07 -22.83 1.39
N GLY A 502 27.99 -23.49 1.80
CA GLY A 502 26.64 -22.93 1.81
C GLY A 502 26.49 -21.80 2.83
N LEU A 503 25.59 -20.86 2.53
CA LEU A 503 25.19 -19.78 3.44
C LEU A 503 23.78 -20.04 3.96
N VAL A 504 23.56 -19.74 5.24
CA VAL A 504 22.26 -19.87 5.88
C VAL A 504 21.81 -18.52 6.46
N ILE A 505 20.60 -18.12 6.10
CA ILE A 505 19.92 -16.94 6.60
C ILE A 505 18.97 -17.34 7.72
N ALA A 506 19.05 -16.65 8.85
CA ALA A 506 18.10 -16.83 9.96
C ALA A 506 17.67 -15.49 10.57
N TYR A 507 16.56 -15.50 11.29
CA TYR A 507 15.93 -14.29 11.84
C TYR A 507 15.73 -14.41 13.36
N PRO A 508 16.83 -14.42 14.17
CA PRO A 508 16.72 -14.49 15.61
C PRO A 508 16.17 -13.17 16.19
N GLU A 509 15.37 -13.28 17.26
CA GLU A 509 14.89 -12.12 18.03
C GLU A 509 16.01 -11.52 18.87
N HIS A 510 16.90 -12.37 19.39
CA HIS A 510 18.02 -11.97 20.24
C HIS A 510 19.35 -12.47 19.64
N LEU A 511 20.40 -11.69 19.85
CA LEU A 511 21.74 -12.04 19.42
C LEU A 511 22.57 -12.49 20.64
N ASP A 512 23.15 -13.68 20.53
CA ASP A 512 24.14 -14.17 21.48
C ASP A 512 25.55 -13.77 20.99
N ALA A 513 26.32 -13.13 21.88
CA ALA A 513 27.68 -12.68 21.61
C ALA A 513 28.61 -13.83 21.18
N ASN A 514 28.39 -15.05 21.70
CA ASN A 514 29.17 -16.22 21.31
C ASN A 514 28.88 -16.67 19.86
N THR A 515 27.63 -16.55 19.42
CA THR A 515 27.25 -16.93 18.06
C THR A 515 27.57 -15.86 17.03
N LEU A 516 27.55 -14.58 17.44
CA LEU A 516 27.84 -13.45 16.55
C LEU A 516 29.21 -13.52 15.89
N ARG A 517 30.25 -13.92 16.64
CA ARG A 517 31.61 -14.01 16.12
C ARG A 517 31.78 -14.97 14.92
N TYR A 518 30.79 -15.82 14.70
CA TYR A 518 30.76 -16.78 13.60
C TYR A 518 29.82 -16.35 12.45
N ALA A 519 29.17 -15.21 12.60
CA ALA A 519 28.30 -14.66 11.57
C ALA A 519 29.11 -13.87 10.54
N ARG A 520 28.81 -14.03 9.25
CA ARG A 520 29.40 -13.20 8.19
C ARG A 520 28.75 -11.81 8.14
N MET A 521 27.45 -11.77 8.37
CA MET A 521 26.69 -10.55 8.29
C MET A 521 25.58 -10.52 9.34
N VAL A 522 25.36 -9.35 9.92
CA VAL A 522 24.28 -9.06 10.84
C VAL A 522 23.59 -7.77 10.45
N GLN A 523 22.29 -7.81 10.31
CA GLN A 523 21.47 -6.66 9.95
C GLN A 523 20.18 -6.62 10.78
N PRO A 524 19.73 -5.45 11.27
CA PRO A 524 18.38 -5.31 11.77
C PRO A 524 17.37 -5.64 10.66
N TYR A 525 16.27 -6.30 11.02
CA TYR A 525 15.25 -6.68 10.07
C TYR A 525 13.86 -6.65 10.69
N ARG A 526 13.08 -5.60 10.41
CA ARG A 526 11.66 -5.52 10.77
C ARG A 526 11.33 -5.83 12.25
N GLY A 527 12.20 -5.47 13.18
CA GLY A 527 12.01 -5.73 14.60
C GLY A 527 12.71 -6.98 15.14
N VAL A 528 13.38 -7.74 14.27
CA VAL A 528 14.26 -8.86 14.62
C VAL A 528 15.63 -8.64 13.97
N TRP A 529 16.57 -9.54 14.17
CA TRP A 529 17.82 -9.56 13.46
C TRP A 529 17.74 -10.47 12.23
N MET A 530 18.43 -10.11 11.17
CA MET A 530 18.75 -10.97 10.07
C MET A 530 20.24 -11.27 10.15
N VAL A 531 20.59 -12.54 10.21
CA VAL A 531 21.97 -12.99 10.35
C VAL A 531 22.26 -14.03 9.27
N ILE A 532 23.46 -13.89 8.66
CA ILE A 532 23.95 -14.83 7.63
C ILE A 532 25.19 -15.51 8.18
N TRP A 533 25.15 -16.85 8.24
CA TRP A 533 26.25 -17.71 8.66
C TRP A 533 26.71 -18.62 7.51
N ASP A 534 27.93 -19.11 7.63
CA ASP A 534 28.32 -20.34 6.93
C ASP A 534 27.52 -21.52 7.47
N ALA A 535 27.04 -22.38 6.61
CA ALA A 535 26.19 -23.50 7.00
C ALA A 535 26.87 -24.46 7.99
N PRO A 536 28.15 -24.85 7.80
CA PRO A 536 28.86 -25.68 8.77
C PRO A 536 29.03 -25.00 10.13
N ALA A 537 29.29 -23.69 10.15
CA ALA A 537 29.43 -22.92 11.38
C ALA A 537 28.10 -22.91 12.18
N LEU A 538 26.99 -22.58 11.53
CA LEU A 538 25.69 -22.59 12.17
C LEU A 538 25.29 -23.99 12.64
N ALA A 539 25.53 -25.01 11.83
CA ALA A 539 25.24 -26.41 12.20
C ALA A 539 26.05 -26.84 13.42
N THR A 540 27.32 -26.41 13.54
CA THR A 540 28.18 -26.69 14.70
C THR A 540 27.69 -25.95 15.96
N LEU A 541 27.33 -24.67 15.83
CA LEU A 541 26.74 -23.88 16.91
C LEU A 541 25.44 -24.50 17.45
N ARG A 542 24.58 -25.00 16.55
CA ARG A 542 23.33 -25.66 16.93
C ARG A 542 23.53 -26.99 17.67
N ARG A 543 24.73 -27.60 17.59
CA ARG A 543 25.13 -28.75 18.40
C ARG A 543 25.76 -28.38 19.74
N GLY A 544 25.83 -27.09 20.06
CA GLY A 544 26.50 -26.60 21.28
C GLY A 544 28.03 -26.63 21.19
N GLN A 545 28.59 -26.76 19.99
CA GLN A 545 30.04 -26.78 19.77
C GLN A 545 30.50 -25.45 19.17
N GLN A 546 31.80 -25.14 19.35
CA GLN A 546 32.37 -23.93 18.75
C GLN A 546 32.93 -24.25 17.35
N PRO A 547 32.60 -23.46 16.30
CA PRO A 547 33.22 -23.56 14.99
C PRO A 547 34.71 -23.21 15.02
N ALA A 548 35.45 -23.73 14.07
CA ALA A 548 36.90 -23.53 13.97
C ALA A 548 37.29 -22.09 13.62
N GLU A 549 36.47 -21.43 12.81
CA GLU A 549 36.72 -20.07 12.31
C GLU A 549 35.74 -19.06 12.91
N SER A 550 36.24 -17.89 13.26
CA SER A 550 35.43 -16.74 13.66
C SER A 550 35.64 -15.58 12.69
N PHE A 551 34.57 -14.85 12.44
CA PHE A 551 34.57 -13.68 11.57
C PHE A 551 34.30 -12.41 12.38
N THR A 552 34.77 -11.27 11.87
CA THR A 552 34.22 -10.00 12.30
C THR A 552 32.96 -9.74 11.46
N PRO A 553 31.75 -9.83 12.02
CA PRO A 553 30.55 -9.70 11.23
C PRO A 553 30.42 -8.27 10.69
N THR A 554 30.01 -8.15 9.43
CA THR A 554 29.60 -6.85 8.91
C THR A 554 28.26 -6.48 9.55
N ILE A 555 28.27 -5.51 10.45
CA ILE A 555 27.06 -4.97 11.08
C ILE A 555 26.67 -3.70 10.32
N LEU A 556 25.50 -3.70 9.68
CA LEU A 556 25.08 -2.63 8.75
C LEU A 556 24.49 -1.40 9.45
N LEU A 557 24.21 -1.50 10.71
CA LEU A 557 24.02 -0.31 11.55
C LEU A 557 25.15 -0.29 12.58
N PRO A 558 25.76 0.88 12.85
CA PRO A 558 26.40 1.04 14.12
C PRO A 558 25.34 0.70 15.15
N ALA A 559 25.50 -0.46 15.81
CA ALA A 559 24.57 -0.85 16.85
C ALA A 559 24.54 0.30 17.85
N PRO A 560 23.40 0.98 18.04
CA PRO A 560 23.27 1.98 19.07
C PRO A 560 23.71 1.35 20.39
N SER A 561 24.19 2.13 21.33
CA SER A 561 24.78 1.61 22.57
C SER A 561 23.89 0.64 23.36
N TYR A 562 22.58 0.68 23.14
CA TYR A 562 21.57 -0.22 23.72
C TYR A 562 21.37 -1.53 22.94
N TRP A 563 21.89 -1.65 21.73
CA TRP A 563 22.01 -2.90 20.98
C TRP A 563 23.31 -3.62 21.30
N ARG A 564 24.09 -3.08 22.27
CA ARG A 564 25.33 -3.69 22.66
C ARG A 564 25.08 -5.05 23.30
N TYR A 565 25.78 -6.00 22.75
CA TYR A 565 26.05 -7.32 23.23
C TYR A 565 26.13 -7.37 24.76
N GLY A 566 25.23 -8.00 25.43
CA GLY A 566 25.42 -8.28 26.82
C GLY A 566 24.21 -8.30 27.73
N GLU A 567 23.05 -7.79 27.31
CA GLU A 567 21.82 -7.99 28.05
C GLU A 567 20.92 -9.00 27.35
N VAL A 568 21.43 -10.21 27.18
CA VAL A 568 20.63 -11.40 27.02
C VAL A 568 20.29 -11.91 28.39
N LYS A 569 19.07 -11.64 28.86
CA LYS A 569 18.50 -12.44 29.92
C LYS A 569 18.02 -13.76 29.38
#